data_c30e2412ae9df90d5fe626e8efb015f3
#
_entry.id   c30e2412ae9df90d5fe626e8efb015f3
#
_cell.length_a   1.000
_cell.length_b   1.000
_cell.length_c   1.000
_cell.angle_alpha   90.00
_cell.angle_beta   90.00
_cell.angle_gamma   90.00
#
_symmetry.space_group_name_H-M   'P 1'
#
loop_
_entity.id
_entity.type
_entity.pdbx_description
1 polymer ?
#
loop_
_entity_poly.entity_id
_entity_poly.type
_entity_poly.pdbx_seq_one_letter_code
_entity_poly.pdbx_strand_id
1 'polypeptide(L)'
;ALGNKIDGRTSHVFCVVGDGEADEGEVWEAFHFAYAHKLDNLIYFIDKNGYQLDGPTDDILAHGDLAKKAASFGLYTQEINGHDLQAIYDAIQNAYAKKGVPSCIVLDTCKGKGATFAEPKHDHSSQPSEEQWAEAIAASEKALKAIENA
;
A
#
# COMPACT_ATOMS: atom_id res chain seq x y z
N ALA A 1 11.15 -8.43 -10.76
CA ALA A 1 11.23 -7.32 -11.71
C ALA A 1 12.50 -7.40 -12.57
N LEU A 2 13.67 -7.49 -11.95
CA LEU A 2 14.95 -7.58 -12.67
C LEU A 2 15.00 -8.80 -13.60
N GLY A 3 14.58 -9.98 -13.12
CA GLY A 3 14.52 -11.19 -13.96
C GLY A 3 13.65 -10.99 -15.20
N ASN A 4 12.46 -10.41 -15.04
CA ASN A 4 11.60 -10.11 -16.20
C ASN A 4 12.28 -9.17 -17.19
N LYS A 5 13.00 -8.18 -16.70
CA LYS A 5 13.72 -7.21 -17.54
C LYS A 5 14.89 -7.87 -18.31
N ILE A 6 15.65 -8.74 -17.66
CA ILE A 6 16.73 -9.51 -18.29
C ILE A 6 16.19 -10.45 -19.38
N ASP A 7 15.06 -11.12 -19.08
CA ASP A 7 14.40 -12.06 -20.01
C ASP A 7 13.61 -11.35 -21.12
N GLY A 8 13.56 -10.02 -21.14
CA GLY A 8 12.77 -9.24 -22.11
C GLY A 8 11.26 -9.37 -21.93
N ARG A 9 10.79 -9.77 -20.75
CA ARG A 9 9.36 -9.89 -20.46
C ARG A 9 8.74 -8.51 -20.16
N THR A 10 7.49 -8.33 -20.53
CA THR A 10 6.74 -7.09 -20.33
C THR A 10 5.92 -7.06 -19.03
N SER A 11 5.98 -8.13 -18.24
CA SER A 11 5.20 -8.23 -16.99
C SER A 11 5.66 -7.25 -15.94
N HIS A 12 4.70 -6.62 -15.27
CA HIS A 12 4.94 -5.79 -14.10
C HIS A 12 4.98 -6.66 -12.83
N VAL A 13 5.71 -6.18 -11.85
CA VAL A 13 5.79 -6.74 -10.50
C VAL A 13 5.26 -5.72 -9.52
N PHE A 14 4.38 -6.16 -8.65
CA PHE A 14 3.81 -5.36 -7.57
C PHE A 14 4.37 -5.86 -6.25
N CYS A 15 4.80 -4.94 -5.39
CA CYS A 15 5.26 -5.22 -4.05
C CYS A 15 4.48 -4.34 -3.07
N VAL A 16 3.92 -4.93 -2.04
CA VAL A 16 3.19 -4.20 -0.99
C VAL A 16 3.97 -4.32 0.30
N VAL A 17 4.23 -3.20 0.94
CA VAL A 17 4.85 -3.10 2.26
C VAL A 17 3.98 -2.23 3.17
N GLY A 18 3.95 -2.53 4.46
CA GLY A 18 3.31 -1.66 5.46
C GLY A 18 4.19 -0.45 5.79
N ASP A 19 3.57 0.59 6.37
CA ASP A 19 4.32 1.75 6.86
C ASP A 19 5.30 1.38 7.99
N GLY A 20 4.89 0.51 8.93
CA GLY A 20 5.80 -0.02 9.95
C GLY A 20 6.89 -0.93 9.36
N GLU A 21 6.60 -1.69 8.28
CA GLU A 21 7.61 -2.45 7.55
C GLU A 21 8.62 -1.52 6.83
N ALA A 22 8.19 -0.33 6.44
CA ALA A 22 9.06 0.68 5.87
C ALA A 22 10.07 1.29 6.87
N ASP A 23 10.02 0.92 8.15
CA ASP A 23 11.07 1.23 9.12
C ASP A 23 12.30 0.31 8.95
N GLU A 24 12.15 -0.81 8.23
CA GLU A 24 13.24 -1.72 7.95
C GLU A 24 14.18 -1.17 6.87
N GLY A 25 15.49 -1.22 7.12
CA GLY A 25 16.50 -0.71 6.19
C GLY A 25 16.47 -1.37 4.82
N GLU A 26 16.10 -2.64 4.74
CA GLU A 26 16.04 -3.41 3.48
C GLU A 26 15.04 -2.86 2.47
N VAL A 27 13.96 -2.18 2.93
CA VAL A 27 12.98 -1.53 2.04
C VAL A 27 13.67 -0.40 1.26
N TRP A 28 14.48 0.41 1.95
CA TRP A 28 15.19 1.53 1.34
C TRP A 28 16.36 1.07 0.47
N GLU A 29 17.04 0.00 0.87
CA GLU A 29 18.07 -0.65 0.04
C GLU A 29 17.45 -1.20 -1.26
N ALA A 30 16.25 -1.82 -1.17
CA ALA A 30 15.52 -2.29 -2.34
C ALA A 30 15.09 -1.14 -3.28
N PHE A 31 14.70 0.02 -2.73
CA PHE A 31 14.39 1.21 -3.52
C PHE A 31 15.63 1.71 -4.29
N HIS A 32 16.78 1.79 -3.60
CA HIS A 32 18.05 2.18 -4.23
C HIS A 32 18.42 1.21 -5.35
N PHE A 33 18.33 -0.09 -5.09
CA PHE A 33 18.59 -1.13 -6.10
C PHE A 33 17.65 -1.02 -7.31
N ALA A 34 16.36 -0.84 -7.06
CA ALA A 34 15.36 -0.71 -8.12
C ALA A 34 15.62 0.50 -9.01
N TYR A 35 15.99 1.64 -8.42
CA TYR A 35 16.36 2.85 -9.15
C TYR A 35 17.62 2.65 -9.97
N ALA A 36 18.70 2.10 -9.36
CA ALA A 36 19.98 1.85 -10.03
C ALA A 36 19.82 0.95 -11.27
N HIS A 37 18.92 -0.05 -11.20
CA HIS A 37 18.63 -0.97 -12.30
C HIS A 37 17.49 -0.50 -13.21
N LYS A 38 16.95 0.70 -12.97
CA LYS A 38 15.86 1.31 -13.76
C LYS A 38 14.67 0.35 -13.93
N LEU A 39 14.21 -0.25 -12.82
CA LEU A 39 13.15 -1.26 -12.84
C LEU A 39 11.77 -0.58 -13.00
N ASP A 40 11.50 -0.05 -14.19
CA ASP A 40 10.24 0.60 -14.54
C ASP A 40 9.04 -0.35 -14.65
N ASN A 41 9.30 -1.63 -14.51
CA ASN A 41 8.32 -2.69 -14.36
C ASN A 41 8.05 -3.06 -12.88
N LEU A 42 8.56 -2.30 -11.91
CA LEU A 42 8.33 -2.52 -10.48
C LEU A 42 7.53 -1.37 -9.89
N ILE A 43 6.40 -1.72 -9.25
CA ILE A 43 5.50 -0.80 -8.58
C ILE A 43 5.41 -1.22 -7.12
N TYR A 44 5.89 -0.36 -6.22
CA TYR A 44 5.71 -0.51 -4.78
C TYR A 44 4.41 0.15 -4.35
N PHE A 45 3.72 -0.50 -3.41
CA PHE A 45 2.68 0.13 -2.60
C PHE A 45 3.17 0.19 -1.15
N ILE A 46 3.01 1.33 -0.51
CA ILE A 46 3.17 1.47 0.93
C ILE A 46 1.77 1.63 1.53
N ASP A 47 1.33 0.64 2.29
CA ASP A 47 0.08 0.70 3.06
C ASP A 47 0.30 1.56 4.31
N LYS A 48 0.03 2.86 4.17
CA LYS A 48 0.17 3.85 5.23
C LYS A 48 -1.11 3.87 6.08
N ASN A 49 -1.24 2.86 6.91
CA ASN A 49 -2.38 2.74 7.82
C ASN A 49 -2.14 3.35 9.21
N GLY A 50 -0.93 3.86 9.48
CA GLY A 50 -0.54 4.53 10.72
C GLY A 50 -0.29 3.62 11.90
N TYR A 51 -0.27 2.28 11.70
CA TYR A 51 -0.11 1.32 12.78
C TYR A 51 0.83 0.18 12.41
N GLN A 52 1.71 -0.15 13.35
CA GLN A 52 2.54 -1.35 13.31
C GLN A 52 2.20 -2.28 14.48
N LEU A 53 2.97 -3.35 14.68
CA LEU A 53 2.67 -4.40 15.66
C LEU A 53 2.49 -3.84 17.08
N ASP A 54 3.35 -2.92 17.50
CA ASP A 54 3.43 -2.43 18.86
C ASP A 54 2.64 -1.14 19.11
N GLY A 55 2.02 -0.54 18.08
CA GLY A 55 1.22 0.67 18.22
C GLY A 55 1.24 1.60 17.00
N PRO A 56 0.86 2.87 17.19
CA PRO A 56 0.95 3.87 16.13
C PRO A 56 2.39 4.02 15.63
N THR A 57 2.57 4.06 14.31
CA THR A 57 3.93 4.16 13.71
C THR A 57 4.69 5.39 14.18
N ASP A 58 4.02 6.53 14.32
CA ASP A 58 4.67 7.77 14.77
C ASP A 58 5.13 7.73 16.23
N ASP A 59 4.51 6.90 17.07
CA ASP A 59 4.90 6.74 18.47
C ASP A 59 6.07 5.75 18.64
N ILE A 60 6.18 4.78 17.73
CA ILE A 60 7.22 3.73 17.77
C ILE A 60 8.49 4.20 17.06
N LEU A 61 8.38 4.56 15.78
CA LEU A 61 9.47 5.12 15.00
C LEU A 61 8.90 6.02 13.88
N ALA A 62 8.85 7.34 14.16
CA ALA A 62 8.27 8.29 13.22
C ALA A 62 9.06 8.34 11.90
N HIS A 63 8.44 7.88 10.84
CA HIS A 63 9.10 7.85 9.51
C HIS A 63 8.88 9.10 8.66
N GLY A 64 8.07 10.06 9.13
CA GLY A 64 7.79 11.31 8.41
C GLY A 64 7.09 11.08 7.06
N ASP A 65 7.45 11.85 6.05
CA ASP A 65 6.81 11.80 4.73
C ASP A 65 7.40 10.66 3.87
N LEU A 66 6.70 9.54 3.81
CA LEU A 66 7.13 8.34 3.06
C LEU A 66 7.21 8.59 1.56
N ALA A 67 6.31 9.41 1.00
CA ALA A 67 6.34 9.74 -0.42
C ALA A 67 7.60 10.55 -0.78
N LYS A 68 7.95 11.55 0.03
CA LYS A 68 9.18 12.32 -0.16
C LYS A 68 10.43 11.47 0.04
N LYS A 69 10.43 10.56 1.03
CA LYS A 69 11.54 9.62 1.21
C LYS A 69 11.73 8.76 -0.03
N ALA A 70 10.68 8.10 -0.52
CA ALA A 70 10.74 7.27 -1.72
C ALA A 70 11.22 8.08 -2.95
N ALA A 71 10.71 9.32 -3.10
CA ALA A 71 11.16 10.24 -4.16
C ALA A 71 12.65 10.57 -4.05
N SER A 72 13.20 10.68 -2.84
CA SER A 72 14.64 10.96 -2.64
C SER A 72 15.55 9.82 -3.12
N PHE A 73 15.03 8.58 -3.19
CA PHE A 73 15.70 7.45 -3.82
C PHE A 73 15.53 7.40 -5.35
N GLY A 74 14.85 8.39 -5.93
CA GLY A 74 14.67 8.51 -7.38
C GLY A 74 13.41 7.81 -7.93
N LEU A 75 12.52 7.30 -7.09
CA LEU A 75 11.29 6.66 -7.52
C LEU A 75 10.27 7.73 -7.99
N TYR A 76 9.45 7.37 -8.96
CA TYR A 76 8.23 8.11 -9.26
C TYR A 76 7.20 7.85 -8.18
N THR A 77 6.80 8.87 -7.43
CA THR A 77 5.95 8.71 -6.25
C THR A 77 4.60 9.38 -6.41
N GLN A 78 3.57 8.76 -5.86
CA GLN A 78 2.22 9.28 -5.73
C GLN A 78 1.72 8.96 -4.33
N GLU A 79 0.94 9.84 -3.72
CA GLU A 79 0.22 9.58 -2.47
C GLU A 79 -1.26 9.78 -2.72
N ILE A 80 -2.07 8.79 -2.38
CA ILE A 80 -3.49 8.74 -2.71
C ILE A 80 -4.31 8.16 -1.56
N ASN A 81 -5.64 8.39 -1.60
CA ASN A 81 -6.56 7.67 -0.74
C ASN A 81 -6.58 6.18 -1.15
N GLY A 82 -6.07 5.30 -0.29
CA GLY A 82 -5.97 3.85 -0.52
C GLY A 82 -7.31 3.11 -0.49
N HIS A 83 -8.42 3.81 -0.20
CA HIS A 83 -9.79 3.25 -0.27
C HIS A 83 -10.57 3.74 -1.49
N ASP A 84 -9.98 4.57 -2.34
CA ASP A 84 -10.56 5.04 -3.59
C ASP A 84 -10.04 4.19 -4.76
N LEU A 85 -10.90 3.29 -5.27
CA LEU A 85 -10.54 2.38 -6.36
C LEU A 85 -10.17 3.10 -7.66
N GLN A 86 -10.81 4.26 -7.94
CA GLN A 86 -10.47 5.03 -9.13
C GLN A 86 -9.09 5.69 -8.98
N ALA A 87 -8.79 6.24 -7.80
CA ALA A 87 -7.48 6.81 -7.52
C ALA A 87 -6.37 5.75 -7.62
N ILE A 88 -6.61 4.53 -7.12
CA ILE A 88 -5.68 3.41 -7.23
C ILE A 88 -5.45 3.06 -8.71
N TYR A 89 -6.53 2.92 -9.48
CA TYR A 89 -6.44 2.61 -10.91
C TYR A 89 -5.63 3.66 -11.65
N ASP A 90 -5.94 4.94 -11.46
CA ASP A 90 -5.26 6.06 -12.12
C ASP A 90 -3.78 6.11 -11.73
N ALA A 91 -3.45 5.88 -10.45
CA ALA A 91 -2.07 5.82 -9.99
C ALA A 91 -1.27 4.70 -10.63
N ILE A 92 -1.89 3.51 -10.82
CA ILE A 92 -1.26 2.39 -11.54
C ILE A 92 -1.05 2.74 -13.01
N GLN A 93 -2.04 3.36 -13.69
CA GLN A 93 -1.88 3.79 -15.09
C GLN A 93 -0.75 4.83 -15.24
N ASN A 94 -0.67 5.78 -14.31
CA ASN A 94 0.43 6.74 -14.26
C ASN A 94 1.79 6.04 -14.07
N ALA A 95 1.86 5.04 -13.22
CA ALA A 95 3.08 4.24 -13.01
C ALA A 95 3.49 3.49 -14.29
N TYR A 96 2.56 2.88 -15.01
CA TYR A 96 2.82 2.20 -16.29
C TYR A 96 3.37 3.14 -17.38
N ALA A 97 2.95 4.40 -17.35
CA ALA A 97 3.42 5.41 -18.29
C ALA A 97 4.85 5.88 -18.02
N LYS A 98 5.37 5.68 -16.79
CA LYS A 98 6.74 6.07 -16.43
C LYS A 98 7.74 5.04 -16.95
N LYS A 99 8.79 5.54 -17.61
CA LYS A 99 9.84 4.69 -18.17
C LYS A 99 11.19 5.01 -17.55
N GLY A 100 11.97 3.96 -17.32
CA GLY A 100 13.32 4.07 -16.78
C GLY A 100 13.40 4.34 -15.27
N VAL A 101 12.28 4.40 -14.56
CA VAL A 101 12.25 4.60 -13.09
C VAL A 101 11.19 3.70 -12.45
N PRO A 102 11.48 3.07 -11.29
CA PRO A 102 10.46 2.36 -10.52
C PRO A 102 9.44 3.33 -9.94
N SER A 103 8.26 2.83 -9.59
CA SER A 103 7.18 3.64 -9.01
C SER A 103 6.90 3.23 -7.57
N CYS A 104 6.52 4.21 -6.73
CA CYS A 104 6.01 3.98 -5.39
C CYS A 104 4.69 4.73 -5.22
N ILE A 105 3.66 4.03 -4.79
CA ILE A 105 2.33 4.57 -4.50
C ILE A 105 2.08 4.42 -3.01
N VAL A 106 2.02 5.53 -2.29
CA VAL A 106 1.67 5.55 -0.87
C VAL A 106 0.16 5.59 -0.76
N LEU A 107 -0.40 4.59 -0.11
CA LEU A 107 -1.83 4.42 0.09
C LEU A 107 -2.19 4.91 1.50
N ASP A 108 -2.86 6.05 1.60
CA ASP A 108 -3.42 6.52 2.87
C ASP A 108 -4.66 5.68 3.19
N THR A 109 -4.56 4.81 4.19
CA THR A 109 -5.56 3.79 4.51
C THR A 109 -5.98 3.83 5.97
N CYS A 110 -7.05 3.14 6.27
CA CYS A 110 -7.51 2.87 7.63
C CYS A 110 -7.37 1.38 7.92
N LYS A 111 -6.59 1.02 8.93
CA LYS A 111 -6.44 -0.38 9.37
C LYS A 111 -7.79 -0.96 9.78
N GLY A 112 -8.14 -2.12 9.23
CA GLY A 112 -9.42 -2.79 9.51
C GLY A 112 -10.63 -2.21 8.78
N LYS A 113 -10.43 -1.38 7.75
CA LYS A 113 -11.49 -0.73 6.98
C LYS A 113 -12.60 -1.70 6.55
N GLY A 114 -13.84 -1.31 6.82
CA GLY A 114 -15.03 -2.11 6.52
C GLY A 114 -15.49 -3.02 7.68
N ALA A 115 -14.64 -3.24 8.68
CA ALA A 115 -14.98 -4.00 9.87
C ALA A 115 -15.17 -3.07 11.07
N THR A 116 -16.41 -2.74 11.43
CA THR A 116 -16.77 -1.77 12.48
C THR A 116 -16.13 -2.05 13.84
N PHE A 117 -15.83 -3.32 14.12
CA PHE A 117 -15.15 -3.74 15.34
C PHE A 117 -13.62 -3.55 15.29
N ALA A 118 -13.03 -3.48 14.10
CA ALA A 118 -11.58 -3.45 13.89
C ALA A 118 -11.04 -2.02 13.68
N GLU A 119 -11.75 -1.19 12.92
CA GLU A 119 -11.33 0.19 12.61
C GLU A 119 -10.93 1.00 13.86
N PRO A 120 -11.74 1.04 14.97
CA PRO A 120 -11.37 1.86 16.13
C PRO A 120 -10.31 1.23 17.04
N LYS A 121 -10.01 -0.04 16.86
CA LYS A 121 -9.06 -0.75 17.73
C LYS A 121 -7.64 -0.75 17.16
N HIS A 122 -7.52 -0.67 15.83
CA HIS A 122 -6.25 -0.78 15.11
C HIS A 122 -5.40 -1.98 15.52
N ASP A 123 -6.06 -3.04 16.00
CA ASP A 123 -5.42 -4.23 16.53
C ASP A 123 -4.80 -5.06 15.39
N HIS A 124 -3.56 -5.49 15.58
CA HIS A 124 -2.84 -6.30 14.60
C HIS A 124 -3.30 -7.76 14.57
N SER A 125 -3.84 -8.25 15.68
CA SER A 125 -4.19 -9.68 15.87
C SER A 125 -5.49 -9.88 16.62
N SER A 126 -6.55 -9.11 16.29
CA SER A 126 -7.85 -9.28 16.92
C SER A 126 -8.45 -10.66 16.63
N GLN A 127 -9.13 -11.21 17.63
CA GLN A 127 -9.97 -12.39 17.49
C GLN A 127 -11.43 -11.97 17.68
N PRO A 128 -12.14 -11.65 16.59
CA PRO A 128 -13.52 -11.20 16.67
C PRO A 128 -14.45 -12.33 17.12
N SER A 129 -15.53 -11.97 17.83
CA SER A 129 -16.62 -12.91 18.12
C SER A 129 -17.42 -13.25 16.86
N GLU A 130 -18.25 -14.31 16.94
CA GLU A 130 -19.14 -14.69 15.84
C GLU A 130 -20.13 -13.56 15.50
N GLU A 131 -20.62 -12.84 16.51
CA GLU A 131 -21.51 -11.70 16.33
C GLU A 131 -20.82 -10.54 15.59
N GLN A 132 -19.56 -10.23 15.93
CA GLN A 132 -18.77 -9.20 15.25
C GLN A 132 -18.52 -9.56 13.79
N TRP A 133 -18.23 -10.83 13.51
CA TRP A 133 -18.11 -11.31 12.13
C TRP A 133 -19.43 -11.19 11.37
N ALA A 134 -20.56 -11.59 11.97
CA ALA A 134 -21.87 -11.48 11.34
C ALA A 134 -22.23 -10.02 11.03
N GLU A 135 -21.92 -9.09 11.94
CA GLU A 135 -22.15 -7.66 11.72
C GLU A 135 -21.30 -7.12 10.55
N ALA A 136 -20.01 -7.44 10.50
CA ALA A 136 -19.12 -6.99 9.43
C ALA A 136 -19.51 -7.55 8.06
N ILE A 137 -19.93 -8.82 8.00
CA ILE A 137 -20.45 -9.44 6.77
C ILE A 137 -21.72 -8.73 6.31
N ALA A 138 -22.68 -8.52 7.21
CA ALA A 138 -23.94 -7.85 6.88
C ALA A 138 -23.71 -6.40 6.39
N ALA A 139 -22.76 -5.68 6.98
CA ALA A 139 -22.39 -4.34 6.55
C ALA A 139 -21.78 -4.36 5.13
N SER A 140 -20.91 -5.32 4.84
CA SER A 140 -20.27 -5.50 3.53
C SER A 140 -21.29 -5.88 2.45
N GLU A 141 -22.22 -6.79 2.75
CA GLU A 141 -23.32 -7.16 1.83
C GLU A 141 -24.24 -5.97 1.52
N LYS A 142 -24.54 -5.15 2.54
CA LYS A 142 -25.33 -3.94 2.35
C LYS A 142 -24.62 -2.93 1.44
N ALA A 143 -23.31 -2.75 1.64
CA ALA A 143 -22.50 -1.87 0.79
C ALA A 143 -22.44 -2.38 -0.65
N LEU A 144 -22.27 -3.68 -0.86
CA LEU A 144 -22.26 -4.30 -2.20
C LEU A 144 -23.59 -4.06 -2.93
N LYS A 145 -24.72 -4.32 -2.26
CA LYS A 145 -26.05 -4.08 -2.84
C LYS A 145 -26.29 -2.63 -3.20
N ALA A 146 -25.72 -1.69 -2.46
CA ALA A 146 -25.83 -0.27 -2.79
C ALA A 146 -25.06 0.10 -4.06
N ILE A 147 -23.94 -0.56 -4.34
CA ILE A 147 -23.15 -0.39 -5.56
C ILE A 147 -23.86 -1.03 -6.76
N GLU A 148 -24.42 -2.24 -6.59
CA GLU A 148 -25.12 -2.95 -7.66
C GLU A 148 -26.41 -2.22 -8.13
N ASN A 149 -27.00 -1.36 -7.29
CA ASN A 149 -28.21 -0.62 -7.59
C ASN A 149 -27.96 0.84 -8.01
N ALA A 150 -26.69 1.27 -8.14
CA ALA A 150 -26.30 2.61 -8.53
C ALA A 150 -26.00 2.71 -10.04
#